data_a636230dbc7f365324412a593be5a83e
#
_entry.id   a636230dbc7f365324412a593be5a83e
#
_cell.length_a   1.000
_cell.length_b   1.000
_cell.length_c   1.000
_cell.angle_alpha   90.00
_cell.angle_beta   90.00
_cell.angle_gamma   90.00
#
_symmetry.space_group_name_H-M   'P 1'
#
loop_
_entity.id
_entity.type
_entity.pdbx_description
1 polymer ?
#
loop_
_entity_poly.entity_id
_entity_poly.type
_entity_poly.pdbx_seq_one_letter_code
_entity_poly.pdbx_strand_id
1 'polypeptide(L)'
;MRCDHKNGTISRSLFCSDQMKPLDHRIYFDAQATTPLLPEILEAMLPFLEKCHGRSDAAYLSAKKARKAKWEAREKIAAMIGADSPEEIYFTQSDIQANHLAIMGYTLAMEGVQGDWLSSACDAPSVRLCDSMTQRWSCRRREFPVNVHGLAMLDPLLEQIQSHPLMVSLPLTVPEWGSVQSLEAIAXACDSKGVAXFVXATHGGGWHXIDVSRIPVSMLSLAPHXFXGPAGVGLLYRRKGTPMGSLLPGERSEAALSPGMESMAAIVGAGEASARSPQGDPQVMNTVRRIRHVLTEGLEHHLDGVAILQREDACSDLSHYLSVAIDGVDGXALMLMANVRGLECHSGVSCRVSQGEADRLTRVCGLPEGFLRSXXTLSWHAXSXEEXAHXALEILLGCXKTLREMXPSWSRIASGEXFSMSRCYAQLCXXLREGXGDHDX
;
A
#
# COMPACT_ATOMS: atom_id res chain seq x y z
N MET A 1 44.62 -3.43 -32.16
CA MET A 1 43.33 -2.74 -32.18
C MET A 1 43.25 -1.82 -30.97
N ARG A 2 43.33 -0.52 -31.18
CA ARG A 2 43.19 0.47 -30.10
C ARG A 2 41.74 0.90 -30.04
N CYS A 3 41.10 0.72 -28.88
CA CYS A 3 39.78 1.28 -28.63
C CYS A 3 39.94 2.73 -28.15
N ASP A 4 39.49 3.66 -28.97
CA ASP A 4 39.40 5.07 -28.58
C ASP A 4 38.12 5.25 -27.71
N HIS A 5 38.35 5.50 -26.44
CA HIS A 5 37.31 5.98 -25.52
C HIS A 5 37.06 7.48 -25.80
N LYS A 6 36.13 7.78 -26.69
CA LYS A 6 35.57 9.14 -26.79
C LYS A 6 34.24 9.19 -26.03
N ASN A 7 34.31 9.92 -24.94
CA ASN A 7 33.25 10.49 -24.13
C ASN A 7 31.83 10.36 -24.69
N GLY A 8 31.12 9.33 -24.26
CA GLY A 8 29.67 9.27 -24.43
C GLY A 8 28.99 10.19 -23.41
N THR A 9 28.98 11.48 -23.69
CA THR A 9 28.18 12.42 -22.93
C THR A 9 26.73 12.19 -23.36
N ILE A 10 25.97 11.45 -22.54
CA ILE A 10 24.52 11.42 -22.69
C ILE A 10 24.06 12.87 -22.55
N SER A 11 23.60 13.43 -23.66
CA SER A 11 23.12 14.80 -23.69
C SER A 11 22.10 15.04 -22.58
N ARG A 12 22.40 15.99 -21.69
CA ARG A 12 21.50 16.48 -20.66
C ARG A 12 20.24 17.15 -21.23
N SER A 13 20.13 17.22 -22.56
CA SER A 13 19.04 17.92 -23.24
C SER A 13 17.70 17.18 -23.22
N LEU A 14 17.66 15.91 -22.74
CA LEU A 14 16.39 15.17 -22.64
C LEU A 14 15.59 15.52 -21.36
N PHE A 15 16.22 16.22 -20.42
CA PHE A 15 15.53 16.75 -19.24
C PHE A 15 15.62 18.28 -19.29
N CYS A 16 14.76 18.87 -20.14
CA CYS A 16 14.68 20.33 -20.22
C CYS A 16 13.99 20.83 -18.94
N SER A 17 14.79 21.14 -17.92
CA SER A 17 14.33 21.61 -16.62
C SER A 17 13.51 22.90 -16.69
N ASP A 18 13.66 23.65 -17.78
CA ASP A 18 13.05 24.98 -17.94
C ASP A 18 11.55 24.96 -18.26
N GLN A 19 11.00 23.77 -18.54
CA GLN A 19 9.56 23.63 -18.83
C GLN A 19 8.77 23.01 -17.66
N MET A 20 9.45 22.52 -16.62
CA MET A 20 8.77 21.94 -15.47
C MET A 20 8.43 23.03 -14.44
N LYS A 21 7.20 22.98 -13.92
CA LYS A 21 6.80 23.86 -12.82
C LYS A 21 7.71 23.65 -11.60
N PRO A 22 8.08 24.73 -10.89
CA PRO A 22 8.81 24.58 -9.61
C PRO A 22 8.08 23.64 -8.65
N LEU A 23 8.82 23.00 -7.76
CA LEU A 23 8.25 22.02 -6.81
C LEU A 23 7.10 22.60 -6.00
N ASP A 24 7.18 23.88 -5.62
CA ASP A 24 6.16 24.58 -4.81
C ASP A 24 4.81 24.75 -5.52
N HIS A 25 4.77 24.54 -6.84
CA HIS A 25 3.57 24.73 -7.65
C HIS A 25 3.07 23.42 -8.29
N ARG A 26 3.55 22.28 -7.78
CA ARG A 26 3.17 20.96 -8.30
C ARG A 26 2.03 20.38 -7.46
N ILE A 27 1.18 19.62 -8.11
CA ILE A 27 0.11 18.84 -7.46
C ILE A 27 0.68 17.45 -7.19
N TYR A 28 0.79 17.09 -5.92
CA TYR A 28 1.30 15.78 -5.51
C TYR A 28 0.12 14.84 -5.23
N PHE A 29 -0.17 13.97 -6.18
CA PHE A 29 -1.23 12.95 -6.07
C PHE A 29 -0.64 11.53 -6.22
N ASP A 30 0.50 11.28 -5.53
CA ASP A 30 1.11 9.95 -5.42
C ASP A 30 1.33 9.57 -3.94
N ALA A 31 0.34 9.84 -3.09
CA ALA A 31 0.39 9.53 -1.66
C ALA A 31 0.53 8.02 -1.37
N GLN A 32 0.20 7.17 -2.35
CA GLN A 32 0.45 5.72 -2.23
C GLN A 32 1.95 5.38 -2.21
N ALA A 33 2.81 6.25 -2.75
CA ALA A 33 4.26 6.04 -2.69
C ALA A 33 4.82 6.48 -1.35
N THR A 34 4.43 7.68 -0.91
CA THR A 34 4.79 8.25 0.39
C THR A 34 3.98 9.54 0.58
N THR A 35 3.84 10.00 1.82
CA THR A 35 3.17 11.28 2.11
C THR A 35 4.15 12.29 2.66
N PRO A 36 3.88 13.60 2.48
CA PRO A 36 4.67 14.63 3.15
C PRO A 36 4.58 14.49 4.66
N LEU A 37 5.69 14.77 5.34
CA LEU A 37 5.73 14.80 6.80
C LEU A 37 4.97 16.04 7.30
N LEU A 38 4.06 15.87 8.25
CA LEU A 38 3.34 17.00 8.82
C LEU A 38 4.29 17.88 9.68
N PRO A 39 4.15 19.22 9.61
CA PRO A 39 5.02 20.11 10.41
C PRO A 39 5.03 19.80 11.90
N GLU A 40 3.88 19.47 12.50
CA GLU A 40 3.75 19.14 13.90
C GLU A 40 4.51 17.86 14.27
N ILE A 41 4.59 16.92 13.33
CA ILE A 41 5.35 15.68 13.52
C ILE A 41 6.84 16.00 13.44
N LEU A 42 7.26 16.82 12.48
CA LEU A 42 8.66 17.26 12.38
C LEU A 42 9.10 17.97 13.69
N GLU A 43 8.25 18.86 14.23
CA GLU A 43 8.53 19.54 15.49
C GLU A 43 8.77 18.56 16.64
N ALA A 44 7.96 17.49 16.71
CA ALA A 44 8.11 16.44 17.74
C ALA A 44 9.40 15.64 17.53
N MET A 45 9.87 15.46 16.28
CA MET A 45 11.08 14.73 15.94
C MET A 45 12.36 15.52 16.25
N LEU A 46 12.33 16.86 16.11
CA LEU A 46 13.53 17.71 16.18
C LEU A 46 14.36 17.51 17.47
N PRO A 47 13.77 17.41 18.69
CA PRO A 47 14.59 17.18 19.88
C PRO A 47 15.44 15.92 19.81
N PHE A 48 14.99 14.90 19.12
CA PHE A 48 15.69 13.61 18.99
C PHE A 48 16.73 13.60 17.86
N LEU A 49 16.72 14.62 17.02
CA LEU A 49 17.75 14.87 16.02
C LEU A 49 18.86 15.78 16.56
N GLU A 50 18.50 16.74 17.44
CA GLU A 50 19.41 17.78 17.92
C GLU A 50 20.06 17.48 19.27
N LYS A 51 19.28 17.00 20.24
CA LYS A 51 19.69 17.03 21.68
C LYS A 51 19.54 15.69 22.39
N CYS A 52 18.51 14.91 22.09
CA CYS A 52 18.18 13.67 22.82
C CYS A 52 18.76 12.45 22.10
N HIS A 53 20.08 12.33 22.07
CA HIS A 53 20.81 11.28 21.34
C HIS A 53 21.11 10.03 22.16
N GLY A 54 20.53 9.89 23.37
CA GLY A 54 20.79 8.73 24.24
C GLY A 54 20.16 7.44 23.72
N ARG A 55 20.90 6.34 23.81
CA ARG A 55 20.36 5.00 23.50
C ARG A 55 19.27 4.63 24.52
N SER A 56 18.13 4.17 24.04
CA SER A 56 16.96 3.86 24.89
C SER A 56 17.24 2.74 25.92
N ASP A 57 18.20 1.85 25.64
CA ASP A 57 18.56 0.72 26.51
C ASP A 57 19.63 1.04 27.55
N ALA A 58 20.25 2.24 27.50
CA ALA A 58 21.32 2.62 28.42
C ALA A 58 20.77 3.11 29.77
N ALA A 59 21.65 3.21 30.77
CA ALA A 59 21.24 3.53 32.14
C ALA A 59 21.24 5.06 32.47
N TYR A 60 21.84 5.88 31.61
CA TYR A 60 22.05 7.30 31.91
C TYR A 60 20.77 8.14 31.60
N LEU A 61 20.78 9.42 32.03
CA LEU A 61 19.61 10.30 32.00
C LEU A 61 19.03 10.55 30.61
N SER A 62 19.88 10.75 29.60
CA SER A 62 19.38 10.97 28.24
C SER A 62 18.70 9.72 27.67
N ALA A 63 19.14 8.53 28.08
CA ALA A 63 18.49 7.26 27.72
C ALA A 63 17.08 7.16 28.33
N LYS A 64 16.88 7.70 29.54
CA LYS A 64 15.56 7.72 30.20
C LYS A 64 14.54 8.51 29.37
N LYS A 65 14.96 9.64 28.79
CA LYS A 65 14.11 10.45 27.90
C LYS A 65 13.75 9.66 26.62
N ALA A 66 14.74 9.01 26.01
CA ALA A 66 14.53 8.19 24.81
C ALA A 66 13.56 7.04 25.10
N ARG A 67 13.77 6.33 26.21
CA ARG A 67 12.92 5.22 26.66
C ARG A 67 11.46 5.65 26.86
N LYS A 68 11.26 6.81 27.50
CA LYS A 68 9.93 7.37 27.73
C LYS A 68 9.26 7.72 26.40
N ALA A 69 9.96 8.41 25.51
CA ALA A 69 9.43 8.80 24.19
C ALA A 69 9.07 7.58 23.34
N LYS A 70 9.91 6.53 23.39
CA LYS A 70 9.66 5.27 22.68
C LYS A 70 8.39 4.59 23.21
N TRP A 71 8.21 4.58 24.54
CA TRP A 71 7.01 4.01 25.16
C TRP A 71 5.76 4.79 24.76
N GLU A 72 5.80 6.13 24.82
CA GLU A 72 4.69 6.99 24.40
C GLU A 72 4.32 6.77 22.92
N ALA A 73 5.32 6.55 22.08
CA ALA A 73 5.08 6.22 20.66
C ALA A 73 4.33 4.88 20.54
N ARG A 74 4.75 3.86 21.30
CA ARG A 74 4.03 2.56 21.33
C ARG A 74 2.58 2.73 21.77
N GLU A 75 2.33 3.53 22.80
CA GLU A 75 0.97 3.81 23.32
C GLU A 75 0.08 4.41 22.24
N LYS A 76 0.61 5.39 21.49
CA LYS A 76 -0.12 6.06 20.40
C LYS A 76 -0.45 5.10 19.26
N ILE A 77 0.50 4.26 18.88
CA ILE A 77 0.32 3.27 17.81
C ILE A 77 -0.70 2.20 18.25
N ALA A 78 -0.55 1.69 19.48
CA ALA A 78 -1.47 0.71 20.06
C ALA A 78 -2.92 1.24 20.08
N ALA A 79 -3.08 2.51 20.49
CA ALA A 79 -4.39 3.18 20.52
C ALA A 79 -5.01 3.30 19.11
N MET A 80 -4.20 3.59 18.09
CA MET A 80 -4.67 3.74 16.70
C MET A 80 -5.29 2.43 16.16
N ILE A 81 -4.72 1.29 16.52
CA ILE A 81 -5.16 -0.03 15.99
C ILE A 81 -5.97 -0.85 17.00
N GLY A 82 -6.20 -0.34 18.22
CA GLY A 82 -6.93 -1.07 19.25
C GLY A 82 -6.16 -2.25 19.86
N ALA A 83 -4.83 -2.18 19.92
CA ALA A 83 -4.01 -3.23 20.55
C ALA A 83 -4.21 -3.25 22.08
N ASP A 84 -4.19 -4.43 22.67
CA ASP A 84 -4.40 -4.61 24.12
C ASP A 84 -3.27 -4.02 24.96
N SER A 85 -2.06 -3.97 24.39
CA SER A 85 -0.87 -3.48 25.12
C SER A 85 0.11 -2.81 24.16
N PRO A 86 0.76 -1.71 24.59
CA PRO A 86 1.88 -1.14 23.83
C PRO A 86 3.03 -2.13 23.61
N GLU A 87 3.16 -3.16 24.45
CA GLU A 87 4.19 -4.21 24.30
C GLU A 87 4.00 -5.06 23.03
N GLU A 88 2.83 -4.99 22.40
CA GLU A 88 2.54 -5.71 21.15
C GLU A 88 3.05 -4.96 19.90
N ILE A 89 3.58 -3.74 20.10
CA ILE A 89 4.08 -2.89 18.99
C ILE A 89 5.62 -3.00 18.95
N TYR A 90 6.16 -3.30 17.79
CA TYR A 90 7.60 -3.41 17.54
C TYR A 90 7.99 -2.44 16.44
N PHE A 91 9.13 -1.76 16.62
CA PHE A 91 9.70 -0.86 15.61
C PHE A 91 10.71 -1.61 14.76
N THR A 92 10.64 -1.42 13.46
CA THR A 92 11.57 -1.99 12.48
C THR A 92 12.17 -0.85 11.65
N GLN A 93 13.17 -1.19 10.82
CA GLN A 93 13.83 -0.18 9.98
C GLN A 93 13.00 0.16 8.73
N SER A 94 11.99 -0.65 8.43
CA SER A 94 11.04 -0.41 7.33
C SER A 94 9.84 -1.36 7.48
N ASP A 95 8.75 -1.03 6.79
CA ASP A 95 7.59 -1.92 6.66
C ASP A 95 7.98 -3.25 6.00
N ILE A 96 8.96 -3.23 5.08
CA ILE A 96 9.47 -4.46 4.45
C ILE A 96 10.10 -5.38 5.50
N GLN A 97 10.88 -4.83 6.43
CA GLN A 97 11.44 -5.64 7.53
C GLN A 97 10.31 -6.19 8.42
N ALA A 98 9.27 -5.39 8.67
CA ALA A 98 8.10 -5.86 9.43
C ALA A 98 7.40 -7.03 8.71
N ASN A 99 7.24 -6.94 7.39
CA ASN A 99 6.68 -8.03 6.57
C ASN A 99 7.53 -9.30 6.65
N HIS A 100 8.86 -9.14 6.54
CA HIS A 100 9.79 -10.27 6.64
C HIS A 100 9.71 -10.94 8.01
N LEU A 101 9.64 -10.16 9.09
CA LEU A 101 9.48 -10.71 10.44
C LEU A 101 8.16 -11.46 10.57
N ALA A 102 7.06 -10.89 10.05
CA ALA A 102 5.76 -11.55 10.13
C ALA A 102 5.76 -12.90 9.40
N ILE A 103 6.33 -12.98 8.19
CA ILE A 103 6.34 -14.22 7.40
C ILE A 103 7.49 -15.13 7.84
N MET A 104 8.72 -14.67 7.69
CA MET A 104 9.89 -15.49 7.91
C MET A 104 10.17 -15.73 9.40
N GLY A 105 9.97 -14.70 10.22
CA GLY A 105 10.16 -14.85 11.68
C GLY A 105 9.15 -15.80 12.30
N TYR A 106 7.87 -15.72 11.87
CA TYR A 106 6.85 -16.66 12.32
C TYR A 106 7.18 -18.08 11.86
N THR A 107 7.49 -18.26 10.57
CA THR A 107 7.82 -19.58 10.00
C THR A 107 9.04 -20.19 10.69
N LEU A 108 10.08 -19.39 10.94
CA LEU A 108 11.28 -19.85 11.66
C LEU A 108 10.92 -20.32 13.08
N ALA A 109 10.07 -19.58 13.79
CA ALA A 109 9.64 -19.98 15.14
C ALA A 109 8.79 -21.26 15.13
N MET A 110 8.20 -21.60 13.97
CA MET A 110 7.40 -22.82 13.79
C MET A 110 8.22 -23.95 13.13
N GLU A 111 9.54 -23.80 13.02
CA GLU A 111 10.40 -24.80 12.39
C GLU A 111 10.20 -26.17 13.07
N GLY A 112 9.98 -27.20 12.25
CA GLY A 112 9.66 -28.54 12.71
C GLY A 112 8.16 -28.85 12.71
N VAL A 113 7.30 -27.83 12.62
CA VAL A 113 5.86 -28.02 12.43
C VAL A 113 5.59 -28.04 10.91
N GLN A 114 5.06 -29.14 10.41
CA GLN A 114 4.78 -29.28 8.99
C GLN A 114 3.54 -28.47 8.61
N GLY A 115 3.61 -27.79 7.49
CA GLY A 115 2.46 -27.06 6.96
C GLY A 115 2.88 -25.99 5.97
N ASP A 116 1.95 -25.60 5.15
CA ASP A 116 2.12 -24.51 4.18
C ASP A 116 1.55 -23.22 4.76
N TRP A 117 1.89 -22.10 4.16
CA TRP A 117 1.24 -20.83 4.45
C TRP A 117 0.48 -20.34 3.22
N LEU A 118 -0.70 -19.82 3.46
CA LEU A 118 -1.56 -19.29 2.42
C LEU A 118 -1.26 -17.80 2.22
N SER A 119 -1.24 -17.36 0.97
CA SER A 119 -0.94 -15.97 0.61
C SER A 119 -1.89 -15.52 -0.47
N SER A 120 -2.37 -14.28 -0.35
CA SER A 120 -3.15 -13.67 -1.42
C SER A 120 -2.36 -13.69 -2.73
N ALA A 121 -3.03 -13.98 -3.85
CA ALA A 121 -2.42 -13.83 -5.16
C ALA A 121 -1.96 -12.38 -5.43
N CYS A 122 -2.53 -11.40 -4.70
CA CYS A 122 -2.17 -9.98 -4.78
C CYS A 122 -1.22 -9.51 -3.67
N ASP A 123 -0.66 -10.42 -2.85
CA ASP A 123 0.33 -10.01 -1.84
C ASP A 123 1.55 -9.33 -2.49
N ALA A 124 2.11 -8.37 -1.77
CA ALA A 124 3.26 -7.60 -2.22
C ALA A 124 4.50 -8.50 -2.43
N PRO A 125 5.43 -8.10 -3.31
CA PRO A 125 6.68 -8.86 -3.48
C PRO A 125 7.45 -9.09 -2.18
N SER A 126 7.44 -8.14 -1.24
CA SER A 126 8.09 -8.27 0.08
C SER A 126 7.51 -9.42 0.92
N VAL A 127 6.31 -9.88 0.59
CA VAL A 127 5.65 -11.03 1.22
C VAL A 127 5.88 -12.29 0.37
N ARG A 128 5.47 -12.25 -0.90
CA ARG A 128 5.51 -13.42 -1.80
C ARG A 128 6.90 -14.03 -1.93
N LEU A 129 7.92 -13.17 -2.04
CA LEU A 129 9.31 -13.63 -2.25
C LEU A 129 9.92 -14.24 -0.99
N CYS A 130 9.27 -14.15 0.17
CA CYS A 130 9.68 -14.86 1.38
C CYS A 130 9.65 -16.39 1.17
N ASP A 131 8.87 -16.88 0.20
CA ASP A 131 8.76 -18.30 -0.11
C ASP A 131 10.13 -18.95 -0.34
N SER A 132 11.05 -18.24 -0.99
CA SER A 132 12.42 -18.76 -1.24
C SER A 132 13.18 -19.09 0.05
N MET A 133 12.83 -18.43 1.16
CA MET A 133 13.43 -18.70 2.47
C MET A 133 12.60 -19.69 3.29
N THR A 134 11.26 -19.53 3.30
CA THR A 134 10.39 -20.40 4.12
C THR A 134 10.45 -21.86 3.67
N GLN A 135 10.71 -22.11 2.38
CA GLN A 135 10.92 -23.47 1.87
C GLN A 135 12.10 -24.17 2.56
N ARG A 136 13.09 -23.41 3.02
CA ARG A 136 14.25 -23.97 3.76
C ARG A 136 13.85 -24.53 5.12
N TRP A 137 12.71 -24.08 5.65
CA TRP A 137 12.13 -24.54 6.91
C TRP A 137 10.92 -25.47 6.64
N SER A 138 10.87 -26.07 5.45
CA SER A 138 9.83 -27.01 5.02
C SER A 138 8.41 -26.42 5.02
N CYS A 139 8.33 -25.11 4.81
CA CYS A 139 7.06 -24.38 4.75
C CYS A 139 6.94 -23.67 3.41
N ARG A 140 5.95 -24.06 2.59
CA ARG A 140 5.76 -23.55 1.24
C ARG A 140 4.58 -22.58 1.18
N ARG A 141 4.70 -21.59 0.32
CA ARG A 141 3.63 -20.68 0.01
C ARG A 141 2.62 -21.33 -0.94
N ARG A 142 1.34 -21.22 -0.63
CA ARG A 142 0.25 -21.55 -1.56
C ARG A 142 -0.62 -20.32 -1.74
N GLU A 143 -0.99 -20.02 -2.98
CA GLU A 143 -1.85 -18.87 -3.28
C GLU A 143 -3.32 -19.23 -3.14
N PHE A 144 -4.11 -18.29 -2.60
CA PHE A 144 -5.56 -18.34 -2.72
C PHE A 144 -6.02 -17.30 -3.76
N PRO A 145 -7.15 -17.59 -4.45
CA PRO A 145 -7.60 -16.74 -5.54
C PRO A 145 -8.20 -15.42 -5.07
N VAL A 146 -8.14 -14.43 -5.97
CA VAL A 146 -8.72 -13.10 -5.78
C VAL A 146 -9.69 -12.79 -6.93
N ASN A 147 -10.59 -11.83 -6.71
CA ASN A 147 -11.52 -11.36 -7.72
C ASN A 147 -10.91 -10.22 -8.56
N VAL A 148 -11.69 -9.64 -9.46
CA VAL A 148 -11.25 -8.57 -10.37
C VAL A 148 -10.84 -7.26 -9.65
N HIS A 149 -11.20 -7.14 -8.37
CA HIS A 149 -10.80 -6.00 -7.53
C HIS A 149 -9.58 -6.32 -6.65
N GLY A 150 -8.95 -7.49 -6.85
CA GLY A 150 -7.81 -7.93 -6.02
C GLY A 150 -8.20 -8.42 -4.63
N LEU A 151 -9.50 -8.57 -4.35
CA LEU A 151 -9.99 -8.99 -3.03
C LEU A 151 -10.06 -10.51 -2.95
N ALA A 152 -9.80 -11.07 -1.78
CA ALA A 152 -9.86 -12.51 -1.53
C ALA A 152 -11.24 -13.06 -1.88
N MET A 153 -11.27 -14.16 -2.64
CA MET A 153 -12.48 -14.92 -2.86
C MET A 153 -12.75 -15.72 -1.58
N LEU A 154 -13.78 -15.33 -0.84
CA LEU A 154 -13.98 -15.76 0.54
C LEU A 154 -14.18 -17.28 0.67
N ASP A 155 -15.11 -17.88 -0.10
CA ASP A 155 -15.42 -19.28 0.02
C ASP A 155 -14.22 -20.20 -0.23
N PRO A 156 -13.46 -20.04 -1.34
CA PRO A 156 -12.25 -20.84 -1.54
C PRO A 156 -11.21 -20.64 -0.44
N LEU A 157 -11.06 -19.43 0.09
CA LEU A 157 -10.12 -19.17 1.17
C LEU A 157 -10.56 -19.87 2.47
N LEU A 158 -11.84 -19.75 2.84
CA LEU A 158 -12.38 -20.39 4.04
C LEU A 158 -12.22 -21.92 3.96
N GLU A 159 -12.45 -22.51 2.77
CA GLU A 159 -12.21 -23.94 2.55
C GLU A 159 -10.74 -24.32 2.76
N GLN A 160 -9.82 -23.52 2.25
CA GLN A 160 -8.38 -23.77 2.41
C GLN A 160 -7.94 -23.66 3.89
N ILE A 161 -8.54 -22.74 4.66
CA ILE A 161 -8.26 -22.59 6.11
C ILE A 161 -8.61 -23.86 6.88
N GLN A 162 -9.63 -24.65 6.44
CA GLN A 162 -10.00 -25.92 7.07
C GLN A 162 -8.84 -26.94 7.04
N SER A 163 -7.87 -26.81 6.13
CA SER A 163 -6.71 -27.68 6.08
C SER A 163 -5.62 -27.32 7.10
N HIS A 164 -5.89 -26.35 7.98
CA HIS A 164 -4.98 -25.88 9.04
C HIS A 164 -3.60 -25.45 8.51
N PRO A 165 -3.53 -24.48 7.58
CA PRO A 165 -2.22 -23.92 7.19
C PRO A 165 -1.56 -23.26 8.40
N LEU A 166 -0.26 -23.07 8.38
CA LEU A 166 0.46 -22.39 9.47
C LEU A 166 0.03 -20.93 9.60
N MET A 167 -0.25 -20.28 8.46
CA MET A 167 -0.55 -18.86 8.43
C MET A 167 -1.33 -18.50 7.17
N VAL A 168 -2.16 -17.45 7.27
CA VAL A 168 -2.77 -16.76 6.13
C VAL A 168 -2.19 -15.35 6.07
N SER A 169 -1.74 -14.94 4.88
CA SER A 169 -1.23 -13.59 4.61
C SER A 169 -2.09 -12.92 3.54
N LEU A 170 -2.46 -11.66 3.77
CA LEU A 170 -3.14 -10.85 2.74
C LEU A 170 -2.86 -9.37 2.96
N PRO A 171 -2.85 -8.57 1.87
CA PRO A 171 -2.73 -7.12 2.03
C PRO A 171 -4.07 -6.55 2.49
N LEU A 172 -4.05 -5.54 3.35
CA LEU A 172 -5.27 -4.78 3.70
C LEU A 172 -5.84 -4.12 2.44
N THR A 173 -4.96 -3.61 1.61
CA THR A 173 -5.32 -2.89 0.38
C THR A 173 -4.37 -3.31 -0.74
N VAL A 174 -4.92 -3.55 -1.93
CA VAL A 174 -4.12 -3.73 -3.14
C VAL A 174 -3.94 -2.33 -3.76
N PRO A 175 -2.70 -1.80 -3.76
CA PRO A 175 -2.50 -0.38 -4.12
C PRO A 175 -2.85 -0.03 -5.56
N GLU A 176 -2.87 -1.00 -6.48
CA GLU A 176 -3.25 -0.77 -7.87
C GLU A 176 -4.75 -0.43 -8.00
N TRP A 177 -5.57 -0.86 -7.03
CA TRP A 177 -7.03 -0.62 -7.01
C TRP A 177 -7.46 0.36 -5.92
N GLY A 178 -6.82 0.31 -4.75
CA GLY A 178 -7.28 1.02 -3.56
C GLY A 178 -8.43 0.31 -2.84
N SER A 179 -8.78 -0.90 -3.27
CA SER A 179 -9.82 -1.73 -2.64
C SER A 179 -9.33 -2.27 -1.30
N VAL A 180 -10.23 -2.36 -0.32
CA VAL A 180 -9.93 -2.79 1.05
C VAL A 180 -10.54 -4.17 1.34
N GLN A 181 -9.75 -5.08 1.88
CA GLN A 181 -10.17 -6.43 2.26
C GLN A 181 -11.16 -6.39 3.42
N SER A 182 -12.19 -7.23 3.34
CA SER A 182 -13.08 -7.51 4.47
C SER A 182 -12.40 -8.54 5.37
N LEU A 183 -11.85 -8.10 6.49
CA LEU A 183 -10.99 -8.92 7.34
C LEU A 183 -11.76 -9.82 8.32
N GLU A 184 -12.97 -9.43 8.72
CA GLU A 184 -13.69 -10.03 9.85
C GLU A 184 -13.90 -11.54 9.69
N ALA A 185 -14.47 -11.95 8.57
CA ALA A 185 -14.78 -13.37 8.30
C ALA A 185 -13.51 -14.22 8.23
N ILE A 186 -12.48 -13.68 7.58
CA ILE A 186 -11.18 -14.35 7.42
C ILE A 186 -10.51 -14.50 8.80
N ALA A 187 -10.48 -13.45 9.57
CA ALA A 187 -9.88 -13.45 10.90
C ALA A 187 -10.61 -14.39 11.88
N UNK A 188 -11.71 -14.38 11.75
CA UNK A 188 -12.47 -15.19 12.46
C UNK A 188 -12.25 -16.53 12.17
N ALA A 189 -12.23 -16.98 10.95
CA ALA A 189 -11.94 -18.35 10.54
C ALA A 189 -10.54 -18.80 10.98
N CYS A 190 -9.53 -17.97 10.77
CA CYS A 190 -8.17 -18.27 11.20
C CYS A 190 -8.08 -18.51 12.71
N ASP A 191 -8.67 -17.63 13.50
CA ASP A 191 -8.63 -17.70 14.97
C ASP A 191 -9.27 -19.02 15.47
N SER A 192 -10.42 -19.38 14.92
CA SER A 192 -11.14 -20.61 15.30
C SER A 192 -10.34 -21.88 15.01
N LYS A 193 -9.39 -21.83 14.10
CA LYS A 193 -8.54 -22.96 13.68
C LYS A 193 -7.12 -22.88 14.23
N GLY A 194 -6.81 -21.84 14.99
CA GLY A 194 -5.45 -21.63 15.49
C GLY A 194 -4.45 -21.29 14.39
N VAL A 195 -4.91 -20.72 13.30
CA VAL A 195 -4.11 -20.29 12.14
C VAL A 195 -3.76 -18.81 12.30
N ALA A 196 -2.50 -18.47 12.18
CA ALA A 196 -2.06 -17.09 12.29
C ALA A 196 -2.52 -16.24 11.07
N UNK A 197 -2.95 -14.91 11.10
CA UNK A 197 -3.35 -14.09 10.16
C UNK A 197 -2.43 -12.99 10.14
N PHE A 198 -1.78 -12.80 9.12
CA PHE A 198 -0.94 -11.62 8.93
C PHE A 198 -1.57 -10.68 7.92
N VAL A 199 -1.66 -9.41 8.28
CA VAL A 199 -2.22 -8.40 7.39
C VAL A 199 -1.18 -7.32 7.05
N UNK A 200 -0.81 -7.02 5.96
CA UNK A 200 -0.05 -6.16 5.46
C UNK A 200 -0.77 -4.98 5.32
N ALA A 201 -0.74 -4.08 6.20
CA ALA A 201 -1.43 -2.80 6.15
C ALA A 201 -0.51 -1.62 5.82
N THR A 202 0.53 -1.87 5.08
CA THR A 202 1.42 -0.83 4.51
C THR A 202 0.58 0.23 3.80
N HIS A 203 -0.30 -0.22 2.90
CA HIS A 203 -1.29 0.66 2.28
C HIS A 203 -2.62 0.52 3.03
N GLY A 204 -3.24 1.63 3.33
CA GLY A 204 -4.52 1.67 4.04
C GLY A 204 -4.40 1.86 5.54
N GLY A 205 -3.30 1.44 6.16
CA GLY A 205 -3.08 1.67 7.59
C GLY A 205 -3.07 3.16 7.90
N GLY A 206 -3.75 3.56 8.97
CA GLY A 206 -3.92 4.98 9.32
C GLY A 206 -5.05 5.69 8.55
N TRP A 207 -5.52 5.10 7.46
CA TRP A 207 -6.63 5.61 6.64
C TRP A 207 -7.93 4.82 6.82
N HIS A 208 -7.80 3.53 7.09
CA HIS A 208 -8.92 2.60 7.29
C HIS A 208 -8.87 2.03 8.72
N UNK A 209 -9.76 2.00 9.45
CA UNK A 209 -9.86 1.66 10.68
C UNK A 209 -9.60 0.31 10.83
N ILE A 210 -8.80 -0.09 11.45
CA ILE A 210 -8.49 -1.43 11.92
C ILE A 210 -8.58 -1.45 13.43
N ASP A 211 -9.31 -2.42 13.98
CA ASP A 211 -9.42 -2.60 15.44
C ASP A 211 -9.08 -4.06 15.77
N VAL A 212 -7.83 -4.31 16.16
CA VAL A 212 -7.35 -5.66 16.46
C VAL A 212 -7.94 -6.25 17.76
N SER A 213 -8.60 -5.42 18.58
CA SER A 213 -9.35 -5.93 19.75
C SER A 213 -10.62 -6.66 19.32
N ARG A 214 -11.15 -6.31 18.14
CA ARG A 214 -12.39 -6.89 17.58
C ARG A 214 -12.12 -7.88 16.45
N ILE A 215 -11.09 -7.62 15.65
CA ILE A 215 -10.70 -8.46 14.51
C ILE A 215 -9.45 -9.23 14.94
N PRO A 216 -9.54 -10.56 15.14
CA PRO A 216 -8.42 -11.34 15.74
C PRO A 216 -7.27 -11.59 14.76
N VAL A 217 -6.55 -10.52 14.41
CA VAL A 217 -5.33 -10.56 13.60
C VAL A 217 -4.15 -10.93 14.49
N SER A 218 -3.30 -11.83 14.05
CA SER A 218 -2.10 -12.25 14.81
C SER A 218 -0.96 -11.25 14.64
N MET A 219 -0.82 -10.69 13.44
CA MET A 219 0.26 -9.77 13.10
C MET A 219 -0.24 -8.75 12.08
N LEU A 220 0.26 -7.51 12.21
CA LEU A 220 -0.11 -6.41 11.31
C LEU A 220 1.11 -5.55 11.06
N SER A 221 1.46 -5.28 9.80
CA SER A 221 2.54 -4.34 9.48
C SER A 221 1.96 -2.99 9.03
N LEU A 222 2.65 -1.91 9.40
CA LEU A 222 2.23 -0.54 9.08
C LEU A 222 3.45 0.26 8.61
N ALA A 223 3.21 1.23 7.74
CA ALA A 223 4.22 2.14 7.20
C ALA A 223 3.83 3.60 7.53
N PRO A 224 4.43 4.21 8.55
CA PRO A 224 4.06 5.59 8.95
C PRO A 224 4.11 6.60 7.81
N HIS A 225 5.03 6.44 6.89
CA HIS A 225 5.15 7.34 5.74
C HIS A 225 3.98 7.28 4.74
N UNK A 226 3.07 6.51 4.88
CA UNK A 226 1.94 6.41 4.17
C UNK A 226 0.89 7.19 4.69
N PHE A 227 0.98 7.49 6.10
CA PHE A 227 -0.03 8.35 6.76
C PHE A 227 0.58 9.51 7.58
N UNK A 228 1.44 10.15 6.88
CA UNK A 228 1.92 11.29 7.37
C UNK A 228 3.05 11.33 8.21
N GLY A 229 3.58 10.17 8.45
CA GLY A 229 4.76 10.03 9.31
C GLY A 229 6.08 9.99 8.56
N PRO A 230 7.18 9.75 9.28
CA PRO A 230 8.50 9.71 8.63
C PRO A 230 8.75 8.38 7.93
N ALA A 231 9.57 8.41 6.88
CA ALA A 231 10.20 7.22 6.30
C ALA A 231 11.33 6.72 7.22
N GLY A 232 11.83 5.52 6.98
CA GLY A 232 12.94 4.95 7.74
C GLY A 232 12.53 4.26 9.04
N VAL A 233 11.24 4.04 9.23
CA VAL A 233 10.69 3.26 10.34
C VAL A 233 9.49 2.48 9.83
N GLY A 234 9.40 1.21 10.25
CA GLY A 234 8.23 0.37 10.04
C GLY A 234 7.66 -0.05 11.39
N LEU A 235 6.41 -0.50 11.39
CA LEU A 235 5.73 -0.93 12.60
C LEU A 235 5.22 -2.35 12.41
N LEU A 236 5.42 -3.19 13.42
CA LEU A 236 4.86 -4.53 13.47
C LEU A 236 4.03 -4.66 14.75
N TYR A 237 2.73 -4.87 14.60
CA TYR A 237 1.89 -5.38 15.68
C TYR A 237 2.05 -6.89 15.69
N ARG A 238 2.30 -7.43 16.86
CA ARG A 238 2.39 -8.87 17.12
C ARG A 238 1.56 -9.17 18.36
N ARG A 239 0.42 -9.82 18.17
CA ARG A 239 -0.46 -10.22 19.27
C ARG A 239 0.33 -11.04 20.29
N LYS A 240 0.14 -10.76 21.56
CA LYS A 240 0.78 -11.49 22.66
C LYS A 240 0.57 -13.00 22.49
N GLY A 241 1.66 -13.76 22.56
CA GLY A 241 1.64 -15.20 22.38
C GLY A 241 1.92 -15.68 20.96
N THR A 242 1.89 -14.81 19.95
CA THR A 242 2.24 -15.23 18.58
C THR A 242 3.74 -15.54 18.50
N PRO A 243 4.13 -16.77 18.09
CA PRO A 243 5.55 -17.11 17.95
C PRO A 243 6.27 -16.23 16.94
N MET A 244 7.54 -15.91 17.22
CA MET A 244 8.36 -15.16 16.25
C MET A 244 9.85 -15.34 16.56
N GLY A 245 10.61 -15.79 15.56
CA GLY A 245 12.04 -15.93 15.63
C GLY A 245 12.77 -14.72 15.08
N SER A 246 13.97 -14.46 15.62
CA SER A 246 14.82 -13.38 15.10
C SER A 246 15.46 -13.80 13.77
N LEU A 247 15.38 -12.92 12.78
CA LEU A 247 15.98 -13.14 11.45
C LEU A 247 17.41 -12.61 11.37
N LEU A 248 17.76 -11.67 12.25
CA LEU A 248 19.08 -11.01 12.22
C LEU A 248 19.74 -11.20 13.58
N PRO A 249 20.93 -11.82 13.63
CA PRO A 249 21.65 -11.91 14.89
C PRO A 249 22.12 -10.52 15.33
N GLY A 250 21.98 -10.22 16.62
CA GLY A 250 22.40 -8.93 17.13
C GLY A 250 21.92 -8.67 18.55
N GLU A 251 21.93 -7.41 18.92
CA GLU A 251 21.52 -6.92 20.24
C GLU A 251 20.04 -7.17 20.50
N ARG A 252 19.64 -7.08 21.76
CA ARG A 252 18.26 -7.38 22.18
C ARG A 252 17.22 -6.28 21.91
N SER A 253 17.55 -5.30 21.07
CA SER A 253 16.58 -4.27 20.68
C SER A 253 15.31 -4.91 20.10
N GLU A 254 14.14 -4.38 20.51
CA GLU A 254 12.85 -4.88 20.05
C GLU A 254 12.71 -6.40 20.27
N ALA A 255 13.06 -6.89 21.45
CA ALA A 255 13.07 -8.31 21.80
C ALA A 255 13.94 -9.15 20.85
N ALA A 256 15.04 -8.57 20.35
CA ALA A 256 15.98 -9.13 19.38
C ALA A 256 15.40 -9.26 17.95
N LEU A 257 14.23 -8.68 17.69
CA LEU A 257 13.59 -8.77 16.36
C LEU A 257 14.13 -7.72 15.38
N SER A 258 14.58 -6.57 15.88
CA SER A 258 15.12 -5.48 15.03
C SER A 258 16.40 -4.95 15.67
N PRO A 259 17.52 -5.66 15.55
CA PRO A 259 18.79 -5.22 16.15
C PRO A 259 19.39 -4.02 15.43
N GLY A 260 20.16 -3.23 16.16
CA GLY A 260 20.85 -2.05 15.64
C GLY A 260 20.38 -0.77 16.31
N MET A 261 21.05 0.33 15.99
CA MET A 261 20.71 1.64 16.56
C MET A 261 19.39 2.16 15.99
N GLU A 262 18.45 2.42 16.87
CA GLU A 262 17.11 2.91 16.51
C GLU A 262 17.13 4.39 16.14
N SER A 263 16.33 4.79 15.14
CA SER A 263 16.07 6.19 14.87
C SER A 263 14.99 6.71 15.82
N MET A 264 15.40 7.27 16.96
CA MET A 264 14.45 7.80 17.94
C MET A 264 13.55 8.88 17.36
N ALA A 265 14.09 9.73 16.49
CA ALA A 265 13.29 10.74 15.80
C ALA A 265 12.17 10.10 14.96
N ALA A 266 12.51 9.06 14.19
CA ALA A 266 11.52 8.36 13.36
C ALA A 266 10.49 7.62 14.22
N ILE A 267 10.90 7.02 15.34
CA ILE A 267 9.99 6.34 16.28
C ILE A 267 8.98 7.34 16.86
N VAL A 268 9.45 8.51 17.32
CA VAL A 268 8.59 9.57 17.84
C VAL A 268 7.64 10.07 16.75
N GLY A 269 8.17 10.28 15.54
CA GLY A 269 7.36 10.70 14.39
C GLY A 269 6.28 9.68 14.03
N ALA A 270 6.59 8.38 14.09
CA ALA A 270 5.60 7.31 13.86
C ALA A 270 4.48 7.35 14.91
N GLY A 271 4.82 7.56 16.19
CA GLY A 271 3.83 7.71 17.24
C GLY A 271 2.93 8.93 17.02
N GLU A 272 3.53 10.07 16.67
CA GLU A 272 2.76 11.29 16.39
C GLU A 272 1.85 11.14 15.18
N ALA A 273 2.33 10.48 14.11
CA ALA A 273 1.53 10.19 12.92
C ALA A 273 0.34 9.31 13.28
N SER A 274 0.56 8.31 14.14
CA SER A 274 -0.52 7.40 14.59
C SER A 274 -1.58 8.16 15.40
N ALA A 275 -1.16 9.07 16.28
CA ALA A 275 -2.09 9.88 17.08
C ALA A 275 -2.90 10.86 16.23
N ARG A 276 -2.39 11.22 15.03
CA ARG A 276 -3.02 12.16 14.09
C ARG A 276 -3.48 11.47 12.81
N SER A 277 -3.67 10.14 12.85
CA SER A 277 -4.00 9.38 11.65
C SER A 277 -5.30 9.89 11.01
N PRO A 278 -5.35 10.01 9.69
CA PRO A 278 -6.52 10.57 8.99
C PRO A 278 -7.85 9.89 9.32
N GLN A 279 -7.82 8.59 9.60
CA GLN A 279 -9.03 7.82 9.95
C GLN A 279 -9.80 8.41 11.15
N GLY A 280 -9.10 9.10 12.05
CA GLY A 280 -9.68 9.72 13.25
C GLY A 280 -10.16 11.15 13.05
N ASP A 281 -10.00 11.73 11.85
CA ASP A 281 -10.33 13.13 11.58
C ASP A 281 -11.44 13.26 10.53
N PRO A 282 -12.70 13.51 10.96
CA PRO A 282 -13.81 13.65 10.02
C PRO A 282 -13.63 14.79 8.99
N GLN A 283 -12.93 15.86 9.34
CA GLN A 283 -12.72 16.99 8.42
C GLN A 283 -11.77 16.56 7.28
N VAL A 284 -10.68 15.88 7.62
CA VAL A 284 -9.75 15.32 6.63
C VAL A 284 -10.51 14.32 5.74
N MET A 285 -11.24 13.39 6.35
CA MET A 285 -11.96 12.36 5.59
C MET A 285 -13.01 12.96 4.66
N ASN A 286 -13.70 14.01 5.08
CA ASN A 286 -14.66 14.70 4.21
C ASN A 286 -13.95 15.39 3.04
N THR A 287 -12.81 16.03 3.28
CA THR A 287 -12.04 16.70 2.21
C THR A 287 -11.54 15.67 1.18
N VAL A 288 -10.98 14.55 1.64
CA VAL A 288 -10.46 13.53 0.70
C VAL A 288 -11.59 12.90 -0.13
N ARG A 289 -12.79 12.74 0.46
CA ARG A 289 -13.98 12.26 -0.30
C ARG A 289 -14.43 13.28 -1.35
N ARG A 290 -14.38 14.58 -1.04
CA ARG A 290 -14.72 15.62 -2.03
C ARG A 290 -13.72 15.62 -3.20
N ILE A 291 -12.42 15.46 -2.91
CA ILE A 291 -11.39 15.35 -3.95
C ILE A 291 -11.73 14.15 -4.86
N ARG A 292 -12.03 12.99 -4.27
CA ARG A 292 -12.40 11.78 -5.01
C ARG A 292 -13.62 12.05 -5.90
N HIS A 293 -14.65 12.69 -5.34
CA HIS A 293 -15.89 12.99 -6.07
C HIS A 293 -15.62 13.90 -7.28
N VAL A 294 -14.85 14.99 -7.09
CA VAL A 294 -14.49 15.91 -8.19
C VAL A 294 -13.78 15.15 -9.32
N LEU A 295 -12.82 14.30 -8.97
CA LEU A 295 -12.04 13.56 -9.97
C LEU A 295 -12.90 12.50 -10.67
N THR A 296 -13.70 11.73 -9.93
CA THR A 296 -14.54 10.67 -10.48
C THR A 296 -15.60 11.24 -11.42
N GLU A 297 -16.40 12.19 -10.92
CA GLU A 297 -17.45 12.84 -11.70
C GLU A 297 -16.86 13.55 -12.95
N GLY A 298 -15.73 14.23 -12.76
CA GLY A 298 -15.08 14.94 -13.85
C GLY A 298 -14.56 14.00 -14.94
N LEU A 299 -13.95 12.90 -14.58
CA LEU A 299 -13.44 11.91 -15.56
C LEU A 299 -14.60 11.23 -16.29
N GLU A 300 -15.65 10.80 -15.57
CA GLU A 300 -16.79 10.10 -16.16
C GLU A 300 -17.65 11.06 -17.05
N HIS A 301 -17.75 12.34 -16.68
CA HIS A 301 -18.53 13.31 -17.45
C HIS A 301 -17.84 13.74 -18.76
N HIS A 302 -16.51 13.82 -18.74
CA HIS A 302 -15.76 14.40 -19.86
C HIS A 302 -15.09 13.36 -20.77
N LEU A 303 -15.05 12.08 -20.36
CA LEU A 303 -14.32 11.05 -21.12
C LEU A 303 -15.18 9.79 -21.35
N ASP A 304 -15.26 9.38 -22.59
CA ASP A 304 -15.72 8.03 -22.92
C ASP A 304 -14.57 7.02 -22.66
N GLY A 305 -14.91 5.77 -22.45
CA GLY A 305 -13.90 4.70 -22.31
C GLY A 305 -13.06 4.85 -21.05
N VAL A 306 -13.71 5.09 -19.91
CA VAL A 306 -13.11 5.18 -18.59
C VAL A 306 -13.76 4.12 -17.69
N ALA A 307 -12.96 3.41 -16.92
CA ALA A 307 -13.47 2.52 -15.87
C ALA A 307 -12.83 2.88 -14.53
N ILE A 308 -13.64 3.23 -13.56
CA ILE A 308 -13.20 3.42 -12.18
C ILE A 308 -13.01 2.02 -11.58
N LEU A 309 -11.82 1.73 -11.05
CA LEU A 309 -11.46 0.38 -10.62
C LEU A 309 -11.97 0.04 -9.22
N GLN A 310 -12.37 1.04 -8.45
CA GLN A 310 -12.88 0.85 -7.10
C GLN A 310 -14.38 0.56 -7.13
N ARG A 311 -14.84 -0.17 -6.11
CA ARG A 311 -16.24 -0.57 -5.99
C ARG A 311 -17.13 0.64 -5.69
N GLU A 312 -18.40 0.54 -6.07
CA GLU A 312 -19.39 1.59 -5.83
C GLU A 312 -19.85 1.63 -4.36
N ASP A 313 -19.76 0.51 -3.65
CA ASP A 313 -20.08 0.42 -2.23
C ASP A 313 -18.93 1.06 -1.41
N ALA A 314 -19.03 2.34 -1.21
CA ALA A 314 -18.00 3.24 -0.70
C ALA A 314 -17.40 2.87 0.68
N CYS A 315 -17.96 1.86 1.36
CA CYS A 315 -17.50 1.47 2.70
C CYS A 315 -16.22 0.64 2.67
N SER A 316 -15.87 0.06 1.52
CA SER A 316 -14.78 -0.91 1.39
C SER A 316 -13.58 -0.41 0.60
N ASP A 317 -13.53 0.88 0.24
CA ASP A 317 -12.42 1.42 -0.56
C ASP A 317 -11.75 2.59 0.15
N LEU A 318 -10.47 2.80 -0.16
CA LEU A 318 -9.74 3.94 0.39
C LEU A 318 -10.24 5.24 -0.24
N SER A 319 -10.70 6.16 0.60
CA SER A 319 -11.30 7.44 0.16
C SER A 319 -10.27 8.38 -0.48
N HIS A 320 -8.99 8.21 -0.17
CA HIS A 320 -7.91 9.06 -0.68
C HIS A 320 -7.23 8.48 -1.93
N TYR A 321 -7.89 7.54 -2.58
CA TYR A 321 -7.40 6.82 -3.77
C TYR A 321 -8.41 6.93 -4.91
N LEU A 322 -7.89 6.95 -6.14
CA LEU A 322 -8.68 6.75 -7.34
C LEU A 322 -7.82 6.04 -8.38
N SER A 323 -8.19 4.81 -8.72
CA SER A 323 -7.57 4.07 -9.81
C SER A 323 -8.52 4.01 -10.99
N VAL A 324 -8.03 4.28 -12.17
CA VAL A 324 -8.84 4.39 -13.38
C VAL A 324 -8.11 3.77 -14.56
N ALA A 325 -8.82 2.93 -15.32
CA ALA A 325 -8.36 2.42 -16.60
C ALA A 325 -8.96 3.28 -17.70
N ILE A 326 -8.13 3.73 -18.64
CA ILE A 326 -8.54 4.69 -19.68
C ILE A 326 -8.23 4.09 -21.06
N ASP A 327 -9.26 3.83 -21.84
CA ASP A 327 -9.13 3.29 -23.20
C ASP A 327 -8.35 4.27 -24.10
N GLY A 328 -7.48 3.69 -24.94
CA GLY A 328 -6.69 4.44 -25.91
C GLY A 328 -5.54 5.23 -25.31
N VAL A 329 -5.14 4.93 -24.05
CA VAL A 329 -4.09 5.65 -23.35
C VAL A 329 -3.13 4.65 -22.69
N ASP A 330 -1.82 4.90 -22.79
CA ASP A 330 -0.81 4.19 -22.02
C ASP A 330 -0.56 4.97 -20.71
N GLY A 331 -0.75 4.31 -19.62
CA GLY A 331 -0.60 4.93 -18.29
C GLY A 331 0.77 5.57 -18.02
N UNK A 332 1.64 5.07 -18.44
CA UNK A 332 2.89 5.51 -18.28
C UNK A 332 3.08 6.74 -18.96
N ALA A 333 2.68 6.77 -20.28
CA ALA A 333 2.76 8.01 -21.07
C ALA A 333 1.93 9.14 -20.44
N LEU A 334 0.72 8.79 -19.97
CA LEU A 334 -0.15 9.76 -19.27
C LEU A 334 0.52 10.34 -18.03
N MET A 335 1.11 9.49 -17.20
CA MET A 335 1.83 9.90 -15.99
C MET A 335 2.98 10.88 -16.32
N LEU A 336 3.80 10.54 -17.34
CA LEU A 336 4.93 11.38 -17.73
C LEU A 336 4.45 12.74 -18.28
N MET A 337 3.42 12.73 -19.09
CA MET A 337 2.84 13.95 -19.66
C MET A 337 2.21 14.84 -18.58
N ALA A 338 1.50 14.24 -17.64
CA ALA A 338 0.92 14.91 -16.47
C ALA A 338 2.02 15.52 -15.60
N ASN A 339 3.12 14.79 -15.40
CA ASN A 339 4.28 15.27 -14.63
C ASN A 339 4.88 16.55 -15.24
N VAL A 340 5.05 16.59 -16.56
CA VAL A 340 5.56 17.80 -17.24
C VAL A 340 4.61 18.98 -16.97
N ARG A 341 3.30 18.73 -16.89
CA ARG A 341 2.28 19.76 -16.64
C ARG A 341 2.07 20.09 -15.15
N GLY A 342 2.83 19.45 -14.26
CA GLY A 342 2.83 19.75 -12.83
C GLY A 342 1.96 18.85 -11.96
N LEU A 343 1.51 17.69 -12.48
CA LEU A 343 0.78 16.69 -11.69
C LEU A 343 1.62 15.44 -11.51
N GLU A 344 1.93 15.09 -10.28
CA GLU A 344 2.64 13.87 -9.90
C GLU A 344 1.62 12.80 -9.50
N CYS A 345 1.61 11.70 -10.22
CA CYS A 345 0.68 10.58 -10.02
C CYS A 345 1.35 9.27 -10.42
N HIS A 346 0.65 8.16 -10.27
CA HIS A 346 1.18 6.83 -10.48
C HIS A 346 0.53 6.17 -11.70
N SER A 347 1.23 5.22 -12.33
CA SER A 347 0.66 4.38 -13.39
C SER A 347 0.63 2.92 -12.93
N GLY A 348 -0.21 2.10 -13.54
CA GLY A 348 -0.30 0.68 -13.23
C GLY A 348 0.96 -0.11 -13.53
N VAL A 349 1.88 0.47 -14.34
CA VAL A 349 3.23 -0.07 -14.60
C VAL A 349 4.22 1.06 -14.34
N SER A 350 5.08 0.89 -13.38
CA SER A 350 6.03 1.94 -12.97
C SER A 350 7.40 1.32 -12.68
N CYS A 351 8.35 2.15 -12.29
CA CYS A 351 9.68 1.68 -11.89
C CYS A 351 9.62 0.74 -10.68
N ARG A 352 8.57 0.83 -9.86
CA ARG A 352 8.37 -0.04 -8.69
C ARG A 352 7.60 -1.32 -9.04
N VAL A 353 6.74 -1.26 -10.06
CA VAL A 353 5.96 -2.41 -10.55
C VAL A 353 6.51 -2.75 -11.94
N SER A 354 7.35 -3.78 -12.00
CA SER A 354 7.90 -4.24 -13.29
C SER A 354 6.80 -4.71 -14.22
N GLN A 355 7.08 -4.73 -15.51
CA GLN A 355 6.15 -5.26 -16.51
C GLN A 355 5.68 -6.69 -16.14
N GLY A 356 6.61 -7.54 -15.71
CA GLY A 356 6.27 -8.91 -15.31
C GLY A 356 5.32 -8.98 -14.12
N GLU A 357 5.45 -8.07 -13.16
CA GLU A 357 4.55 -8.00 -12.00
C GLU A 357 3.16 -7.48 -12.41
N ALA A 358 3.10 -6.46 -13.28
CA ALA A 358 1.83 -5.95 -13.81
C ALA A 358 1.09 -7.04 -14.59
N ASP A 359 1.81 -7.79 -15.44
CA ASP A 359 1.24 -8.90 -16.21
C ASP A 359 0.75 -10.01 -15.27
N ARG A 360 1.48 -10.29 -14.18
CA ARG A 360 1.09 -11.28 -13.18
C ARG A 360 -0.19 -10.83 -12.46
N LEU A 361 -0.23 -9.59 -11.96
CA LEU A 361 -1.41 -9.04 -11.27
C LEU A 361 -2.65 -9.05 -12.19
N THR A 362 -2.47 -8.65 -13.45
CA THR A 362 -3.52 -8.70 -14.47
C THR A 362 -4.10 -10.12 -14.56
N ARG A 363 -3.23 -11.12 -14.67
CA ARG A 363 -3.63 -12.53 -14.83
C ARG A 363 -4.34 -13.07 -13.59
N VAL A 364 -3.80 -12.83 -12.39
CA VAL A 364 -4.39 -13.40 -11.16
C VAL A 364 -5.74 -12.78 -10.81
N CYS A 365 -5.98 -11.54 -11.26
CA CYS A 365 -7.28 -10.88 -11.08
C CYS A 365 -8.27 -11.20 -12.21
N GLY A 366 -7.89 -12.03 -13.19
CA GLY A 366 -8.76 -12.40 -14.31
C GLY A 366 -9.03 -11.25 -15.29
N LEU A 367 -8.11 -10.28 -15.36
CA LEU A 367 -8.26 -9.10 -16.22
C LEU A 367 -7.64 -9.33 -17.61
N PRO A 368 -8.07 -8.60 -18.63
CA PRO A 368 -7.47 -8.73 -19.97
C PRO A 368 -6.00 -8.35 -19.99
N GLU A 369 -5.23 -9.02 -20.83
CA GLU A 369 -3.80 -8.74 -21.02
C GLU A 369 -3.57 -7.24 -21.28
N GLY A 370 -2.61 -6.65 -20.60
CA GLY A 370 -2.26 -5.23 -20.75
C GLY A 370 -3.15 -4.28 -19.96
N PHE A 371 -4.14 -4.77 -19.22
CA PHE A 371 -5.08 -3.93 -18.47
C PHE A 371 -4.35 -2.90 -17.59
N LEU A 372 -3.40 -3.33 -16.77
CA LEU A 372 -2.67 -2.42 -15.86
C LEU A 372 -1.80 -1.40 -16.58
N ARG A 373 -1.52 -1.57 -17.87
CA ARG A 373 -0.82 -0.55 -18.67
C ARG A 373 -1.67 0.70 -18.93
N SER A 374 -3.00 0.55 -18.87
CA SER A 374 -3.92 1.70 -19.01
C SER A 374 -4.28 2.37 -17.69
N UNK A 375 -3.90 1.90 -16.53
CA UNK A 375 -4.21 2.36 -15.27
C UNK A 375 -3.45 3.59 -14.95
N UNK A 376 -3.86 4.49 -14.30
CA UNK A 376 -3.46 5.60 -13.70
C UNK A 376 -4.05 5.59 -12.43
N THR A 377 -3.28 5.79 -11.44
CA THR A 377 -3.69 5.90 -10.03
C THR A 377 -3.35 7.28 -9.49
N LEU A 378 -4.32 7.90 -8.84
CA LEU A 378 -4.21 9.17 -8.12
C LEU A 378 -4.42 8.87 -6.64
N SER A 379 -3.59 9.40 -5.78
CA SER A 379 -3.76 9.26 -4.33
C SER A 379 -3.28 10.54 -3.65
N TRP A 380 -4.07 11.03 -2.72
CA TRP A 380 -3.82 12.33 -2.07
C TRP A 380 -3.69 12.16 -0.57
N HIS A 381 -3.20 13.19 0.10
CA HIS A 381 -2.89 13.13 1.53
C HIS A 381 -3.70 14.16 2.31
N ALA A 382 -3.60 14.06 3.60
CA ALA A 382 -4.41 14.87 4.50
C ALA A 382 -4.34 16.40 4.27
N UNK A 383 -3.45 16.84 3.61
CA UNK A 383 -3.31 18.13 3.37
C UNK A 383 -3.65 18.57 2.06
N SER A 384 -4.06 17.58 1.32
CA SER A 384 -4.43 17.93 -0.07
C SER A 384 -5.69 18.80 -0.12
N UNK A 385 -5.66 19.65 -0.89
CA UNK A 385 -6.68 20.54 -0.98
C UNK A 385 -7.56 20.20 -2.08
N GLU A 386 -8.87 20.55 -2.03
CA GLU A 386 -9.87 20.26 -3.05
C GLU A 386 -9.59 20.98 -4.37
N GLU A 387 -9.11 22.19 -4.29
CA GLU A 387 -8.69 22.97 -5.47
C GLU A 387 -7.62 22.28 -6.32
N UNK A 388 -6.83 21.48 -5.77
CA UNK A 388 -5.90 20.72 -6.39
C UNK A 388 -6.49 19.74 -7.23
N ALA A 389 -7.71 19.24 -6.89
CA ALA A 389 -8.42 18.25 -7.71
C ALA A 389 -8.86 18.81 -9.05
N HIS A 390 -9.42 19.99 -9.06
CA HIS A 390 -9.83 20.62 -10.33
C HIS A 390 -8.66 20.88 -11.30
N UNK A 391 -7.55 21.09 -10.74
CA UNK A 391 -6.47 21.28 -11.45
C UNK A 391 -5.95 20.10 -12.00
N ALA A 392 -5.90 19.16 -11.27
CA ALA A 392 -5.44 17.85 -11.71
C ALA A 392 -6.35 17.30 -12.82
N LEU A 393 -7.64 17.42 -12.65
CA LEU A 393 -8.61 17.01 -13.66
C LEU A 393 -8.35 17.69 -15.02
N GLU A 394 -8.14 18.99 -15.04
CA GLU A 394 -7.85 19.73 -16.28
C GLU A 394 -6.57 19.22 -16.95
N ILE A 395 -5.51 18.97 -16.16
CA ILE A 395 -4.25 18.42 -16.66
C ILE A 395 -4.50 17.05 -17.29
N LEU A 396 -5.23 16.17 -16.58
CA LEU A 396 -5.52 14.82 -17.06
C LEU A 396 -6.34 14.83 -18.34
N LEU A 397 -7.39 15.64 -18.41
CA LEU A 397 -8.24 15.76 -19.60
C LEU A 397 -7.43 16.25 -20.80
N GLY A 398 -6.58 17.25 -20.61
CA GLY A 398 -5.66 17.75 -21.65
C GLY A 398 -4.65 16.73 -22.10
N CYS A 399 -4.12 15.94 -21.19
CA CYS A 399 -3.22 14.83 -21.52
C CYS A 399 -3.95 13.69 -22.27
N UNK A 400 -5.08 13.26 -21.72
CA UNK A 400 -5.75 12.33 -22.22
C UNK A 400 -6.07 12.55 -23.53
N LYS A 401 -6.63 13.80 -24.05
CA LYS A 401 -6.95 14.26 -25.41
C LYS A 401 -5.74 14.11 -26.35
N THR A 402 -4.62 14.70 -25.98
CA THR A 402 -3.39 14.62 -26.79
C THR A 402 -2.97 13.16 -27.08
N LEU A 403 -3.00 12.30 -26.08
CA LEU A 403 -2.60 10.88 -26.24
C LEU A 403 -3.56 10.14 -27.16
N ARG A 404 -4.86 10.40 -27.07
CA ARG A 404 -5.86 9.75 -27.94
C ARG A 404 -5.78 10.26 -29.38
N GLU A 405 -5.40 11.50 -29.61
CA GLU A 405 -5.10 12.03 -30.95
C GLU A 405 -3.90 11.32 -31.59
N MET A 406 -3.02 10.79 -30.78
CA MET A 406 -1.87 9.99 -31.22
C MET A 406 -2.14 8.48 -31.40
N UNK A 407 -3.30 7.82 -30.77
CA UNK A 407 -3.51 6.75 -30.84
C UNK A 407 -4.16 6.48 -31.87
N PRO A 408 -3.76 5.88 -33.16
CA PRO A 408 -4.53 5.63 -34.38
C PRO A 408 -5.74 4.70 -34.19
N SER A 409 -5.68 3.83 -33.20
CA SER A 409 -6.75 2.87 -32.91
C SER A 409 -7.89 3.47 -32.07
N TRP A 410 -7.73 4.71 -31.56
CA TRP A 410 -8.73 5.27 -30.64
C TRP A 410 -10.14 5.36 -31.26
N SER A 411 -10.26 5.83 -32.51
CA SER A 411 -11.56 5.94 -33.16
C SER A 411 -12.27 4.58 -33.29
N ARG A 412 -11.52 3.52 -33.51
CA ARG A 412 -12.06 2.15 -33.63
C ARG A 412 -12.46 1.58 -32.25
N ILE A 413 -11.72 1.92 -31.20
CA ILE A 413 -12.08 1.55 -29.83
C ILE A 413 -13.38 2.26 -29.43
N ALA A 414 -13.46 3.56 -29.72
CA ALA A 414 -14.60 4.39 -29.40
C ALA A 414 -15.87 3.91 -30.14
N SER A 415 -15.73 3.52 -31.42
CA SER A 415 -16.86 3.01 -32.21
C SER A 415 -17.29 1.58 -31.84
N GLY A 416 -16.51 0.88 -31.01
CA GLY A 416 -16.80 -0.52 -30.62
C GLY A 416 -16.22 -1.56 -31.56
N GLU A 417 -15.46 -1.14 -32.55
CA GLU A 417 -14.76 -2.07 -33.47
C GLU A 417 -13.54 -2.75 -32.86
N UNK A 418 -12.88 -2.12 -31.77
CA UNK A 418 -11.78 -2.70 -31.18
C UNK A 418 -12.14 -2.96 -29.78
N PHE A 419 -11.27 -3.68 -29.29
CA PHE A 419 -11.42 -4.08 -27.89
C PHE A 419 -11.32 -2.86 -26.96
N SER A 420 -12.22 -2.79 -25.98
CA SER A 420 -12.25 -1.72 -24.95
C SER A 420 -11.98 -2.34 -23.58
N MET A 421 -10.92 -1.89 -22.91
CA MET A 421 -10.56 -2.31 -21.54
C MET A 421 -11.67 -1.91 -20.54
N SER A 422 -12.18 -0.68 -20.67
CA SER A 422 -13.22 -0.16 -19.77
C SER A 422 -14.52 -0.96 -19.87
N ARG A 423 -14.97 -1.26 -21.09
CA ARG A 423 -16.17 -2.08 -21.30
C ARG A 423 -16.00 -3.52 -20.79
N CYS A 424 -14.83 -4.09 -21.05
CA CYS A 424 -14.52 -5.44 -20.53
C CYS A 424 -14.55 -5.47 -19.01
N TYR A 425 -13.92 -4.49 -18.36
CA TYR A 425 -13.91 -4.40 -16.90
C TYR A 425 -15.34 -4.26 -16.34
N ALA A 426 -16.14 -3.39 -16.96
CA ALA A 426 -17.54 -3.23 -16.55
C ALA A 426 -18.33 -4.54 -16.64
N GLN A 427 -18.09 -5.33 -17.69
CA GLN A 427 -18.70 -6.66 -17.85
C GLN A 427 -18.24 -7.63 -16.76
N LEU A 428 -16.96 -7.65 -16.44
CA LEU A 428 -16.41 -8.49 -15.37
C LEU A 428 -16.99 -8.10 -14.00
N CYS A 429 -17.16 -6.84 -13.74
CA CYS A 429 -17.84 -6.34 -12.54
C CYS A 429 -19.31 -6.73 -12.48
N UNK A 430 -19.92 -6.84 -13.56
CA UNK A 430 -21.21 -7.29 -13.65
C UNK A 430 -21.33 -8.66 -13.34
N UNK A 431 -20.50 -9.43 -13.74
CA UNK A 431 -20.40 -10.74 -13.47
C UNK A 431 -20.21 -11.01 -12.12
N LEU A 432 -19.37 -10.42 -11.45
CA LEU A 432 -19.07 -10.58 -10.01
C LEU A 432 -20.31 -10.30 -9.13
N ARG A 433 -21.06 -9.29 -9.43
CA ARG A 433 -22.28 -8.92 -8.68
C ARG A 433 -23.39 -9.97 -8.79
N GLU A 434 -23.57 -10.52 -9.98
CA GLU A 434 -24.56 -11.57 -10.24
C GLU A 434 -24.20 -12.88 -9.51
N GLY A 435 -22.96 -13.22 -9.49
CA GLY A 435 -22.45 -14.37 -8.71
C GLY A 435 -22.57 -14.19 -7.19
N UNK A 436 -22.54 -13.06 -6.90
CA UNK A 436 -22.66 -12.83 -5.57
C UNK A 436 -24.06 -12.80 -5.10
N GLY A 437 -25.02 -12.67 -5.88
CA GLY A 437 -26.44 -12.61 -5.54
C GLY A 437 -27.13 -13.94 -5.27
N ASP A 438 -26.53 -15.05 -5.63
CA ASP A 438 -27.15 -16.38 -5.47
C ASP A 438 -26.95 -16.99 -4.07
N HIS A 439 -26.27 -16.28 -3.15
CA HIS A 439 -25.98 -16.80 -1.80
C HIS A 439 -26.72 -16.07 -0.66
N ASP A 440 -27.52 -15.04 -0.94
CA ASP A 440 -28.34 -14.30 0.07
C ASP A 440 -29.81 -14.74 0.18
N UNK A 441 -29.96 -15.69 -0.31
CA UNK A 441 -31.28 -16.16 -0.19
C UNK A 441 -31.42 -17.28 0.71
#